data_d25d865b49c1d1d8a98b78685e9452f1
#
_entry.id   d25d865b49c1d1d8a98b78685e9452f1
#
_cell.length_a   1.000
_cell.length_b   1.000
_cell.length_c   1.000
_cell.angle_alpha   90.00
_cell.angle_beta   90.00
_cell.angle_gamma   90.00
#
_symmetry.space_group_name_H-M   'P 1'
#
loop_
_entity.id
_entity.type
_entity.pdbx_description
1 polymer ?
#
loop_
_entity_poly.entity_id
_entity_poly.type
_entity_poly.pdbx_seq_one_letter_code
_entity_poly.pdbx_strand_id
1 'polypeptide(L)'
;MTSNAELKKFRNISECLEYYIVDLDWTGASQLIIFQSSISSLEVGDEIGIFDDNAIINSGDCSSQIGESLLGSGIWTGSQIEIVSIGSIDNCAFGGFQLPGFVNGNSVTIKVYRPSTGIEYSSNATYSAGTGTFGDLFMAVSDLNLFDSSLAGCTDSSACNFNPDATFDVVMWRCGDVALWRLAD
;
A
#
# COMPACT_ATOMS: atom_id res chain seq x y z
N MET A 1 15.47 20.72 -40.30
CA MET A 1 15.80 20.59 -38.87
C MET A 1 14.47 20.68 -38.12
N THR A 2 13.78 19.54 -37.95
CA THR A 2 12.54 19.43 -37.22
C THR A 2 12.87 19.36 -35.73
N SER A 3 12.29 20.28 -34.97
CA SER A 3 12.61 20.47 -33.56
C SER A 3 12.10 19.29 -32.70
N ASN A 4 12.89 18.90 -31.69
CA ASN A 4 12.59 17.89 -30.70
C ASN A 4 11.23 18.10 -29.91
N ALA A 5 10.52 19.18 -30.20
CA ALA A 5 9.22 19.47 -29.59
C ALA A 5 8.03 18.74 -30.26
N GLU A 6 8.18 18.30 -31.52
CA GLU A 6 7.13 17.55 -32.22
C GLU A 6 7.13 16.05 -31.95
N LEU A 7 8.25 15.48 -31.48
CA LEU A 7 8.35 14.07 -31.15
C LEU A 7 7.68 13.70 -29.81
N LYS A 8 7.27 14.69 -29.00
CA LYS A 8 6.51 14.45 -27.75
C LYS A 8 4.99 14.29 -27.95
N LYS A 9 4.48 14.46 -29.16
CA LYS A 9 3.03 14.49 -29.43
C LYS A 9 2.42 13.12 -29.80
N PHE A 10 3.23 12.07 -29.86
CA PHE A 10 2.77 10.69 -30.15
C PHE A 10 3.12 9.68 -29.07
N ARG A 11 3.20 10.12 -27.81
CA ARG A 11 3.07 9.17 -26.71
C ARG A 11 1.61 8.78 -26.61
N ASN A 12 1.36 7.50 -26.79
CA ASN A 12 0.03 6.90 -26.64
C ASN A 12 -0.64 7.41 -25.37
N ILE A 13 -1.95 7.70 -25.47
CA ILE A 13 -2.87 8.04 -24.39
C ILE A 13 -2.95 6.90 -23.31
N SER A 14 -2.22 5.80 -23.47
CA SER A 14 -2.12 4.70 -22.50
C SER A 14 -1.00 4.83 -21.47
N GLU A 15 -0.18 5.89 -21.50
CA GLU A 15 0.67 6.25 -20.36
C GLU A 15 -0.13 7.21 -19.46
N CYS A 16 -1.24 6.75 -18.91
CA CYS A 16 -1.74 7.29 -17.66
C CYS A 16 -0.59 7.14 -16.66
N LEU A 17 -0.17 8.24 -16.03
CA LEU A 17 0.78 8.21 -14.94
C LEU A 17 0.24 7.19 -13.93
N GLU A 18 0.96 6.10 -13.71
CA GLU A 18 0.64 5.15 -12.65
C GLU A 18 0.66 5.91 -11.32
N TYR A 19 -0.36 5.68 -10.49
CA TYR A 19 -0.44 6.29 -9.17
C TYR A 19 0.57 5.64 -8.22
N TYR A 20 0.68 4.30 -8.27
CA TYR A 20 1.64 3.54 -7.48
C TYR A 20 2.90 3.25 -8.30
N ILE A 21 3.94 4.05 -8.10
CA ILE A 21 5.26 3.86 -8.71
C ILE A 21 6.19 3.25 -7.66
N VAL A 22 6.59 2.00 -7.85
CA VAL A 22 7.57 1.33 -6.96
C VAL A 22 8.96 1.87 -7.27
N ASP A 23 9.56 2.59 -6.32
CA ASP A 23 10.91 3.15 -6.40
C ASP A 23 11.88 2.38 -5.48
N LEU A 24 12.01 1.08 -5.74
CA LEU A 24 12.90 0.19 -4.99
C LEU A 24 13.73 -0.63 -5.96
N ASP A 25 15.02 -0.76 -5.65
CA ASP A 25 15.90 -1.67 -6.36
C ASP A 25 15.55 -3.13 -6.03
N TRP A 26 15.73 -4.00 -7.01
CA TRP A 26 15.56 -5.43 -6.82
C TRP A 26 16.62 -5.99 -5.88
N THR A 27 16.19 -6.54 -4.73
CA THR A 27 17.09 -7.07 -3.69
C THR A 27 17.41 -8.55 -3.85
N GLY A 28 16.61 -9.27 -4.64
CA GLY A 28 16.64 -10.74 -4.73
C GLY A 28 15.69 -11.43 -3.75
N ALA A 29 15.19 -10.74 -2.72
CA ALA A 29 14.11 -11.22 -1.87
C ALA A 29 12.77 -10.71 -2.39
N SER A 30 11.78 -11.58 -2.48
CA SER A 30 10.47 -11.21 -2.98
C SER A 30 9.38 -12.17 -2.51
N GLN A 31 8.14 -11.71 -2.59
CA GLN A 31 6.95 -12.51 -2.34
C GLN A 31 5.90 -12.28 -3.41
N LEU A 32 5.28 -13.37 -3.85
CA LEU A 32 4.20 -13.35 -4.83
C LEU A 32 2.86 -13.18 -4.11
N ILE A 33 2.05 -12.22 -4.58
CA ILE A 33 0.67 -12.01 -4.13
C ILE A 33 -0.25 -12.10 -5.34
N ILE A 34 -1.19 -13.05 -5.29
CA ILE A 34 -2.13 -13.34 -6.37
C ILE A 34 -3.47 -12.70 -6.00
N PHE A 35 -4.03 -11.89 -6.87
CA PHE A 35 -5.37 -11.34 -6.76
C PHE A 35 -6.30 -12.15 -7.66
N GLN A 36 -7.22 -12.89 -7.03
CA GLN A 36 -8.09 -13.81 -7.76
C GLN A 36 -9.21 -13.07 -8.49
N SER A 37 -9.69 -13.65 -9.60
CA SER A 37 -10.80 -13.11 -10.40
C SER A 37 -12.15 -13.07 -9.66
N SER A 38 -12.24 -13.67 -8.47
CA SER A 38 -13.42 -13.63 -7.60
C SER A 38 -13.64 -12.27 -6.92
N ILE A 39 -12.61 -11.41 -6.88
CA ILE A 39 -12.72 -10.09 -6.25
C ILE A 39 -13.68 -9.21 -7.06
N SER A 40 -14.81 -8.86 -6.45
CA SER A 40 -15.88 -8.11 -7.11
C SER A 40 -15.88 -6.61 -6.79
N SER A 41 -15.10 -6.18 -5.80
CA SER A 41 -14.98 -4.78 -5.37
C SER A 41 -14.07 -3.94 -6.27
N LEU A 42 -13.25 -4.59 -7.11
CA LEU A 42 -12.32 -3.93 -8.02
C LEU A 42 -12.98 -3.62 -9.37
N GLU A 43 -12.64 -2.46 -9.91
CA GLU A 43 -13.00 -2.05 -11.27
C GLU A 43 -11.78 -2.18 -12.20
N VAL A 44 -12.02 -2.50 -13.48
CA VAL A 44 -10.94 -2.55 -14.49
C VAL A 44 -10.25 -1.17 -14.56
N GLY A 45 -8.94 -1.17 -14.38
CA GLY A 45 -8.13 0.04 -14.31
C GLY A 45 -7.80 0.49 -12.88
N ASP A 46 -8.39 -0.13 -11.83
CA ASP A 46 -7.94 0.11 -10.47
C ASP A 46 -6.46 -0.27 -10.32
N GLU A 47 -5.69 0.58 -9.65
CA GLU A 47 -4.30 0.30 -9.33
C GLU A 47 -4.21 -0.24 -7.91
N ILE A 48 -3.50 -1.35 -7.74
CA ILE A 48 -3.32 -2.03 -6.46
C ILE A 48 -1.88 -1.79 -6.00
N GLY A 49 -1.72 -1.22 -4.80
CA GLY A 49 -0.44 -1.05 -4.14
C GLY A 49 -0.29 -2.01 -2.96
N ILE A 50 0.90 -2.62 -2.84
CA ILE A 50 1.28 -3.49 -1.73
C ILE A 50 2.27 -2.75 -0.84
N PHE A 51 1.94 -2.62 0.43
CA PHE A 51 2.73 -1.87 1.40
C PHE A 51 3.10 -2.73 2.62
N ASP A 52 4.22 -2.38 3.23
CA ASP A 52 4.56 -2.74 4.61
C ASP A 52 4.69 -1.44 5.41
N ASP A 53 3.88 -1.28 6.45
CA ASP A 53 3.86 -0.07 7.29
C ASP A 53 5.13 0.04 8.17
N ASN A 54 5.88 -1.05 8.29
CA ASN A 54 7.12 -1.16 9.05
C ASN A 54 8.26 -1.78 8.22
N ALA A 55 8.31 -1.45 6.94
CA ALA A 55 9.38 -1.85 6.03
C ALA A 55 10.74 -1.27 6.44
N ILE A 56 11.83 -1.93 6.04
CA ILE A 56 13.15 -1.28 6.03
C ILE A 56 13.17 -0.27 4.88
N ILE A 57 13.51 0.98 5.19
CA ILE A 57 13.52 2.08 4.21
C ILE A 57 14.91 2.65 3.94
N ASN A 58 15.93 2.29 4.74
CA ASN A 58 17.33 2.70 4.47
C ASN A 58 17.99 1.83 3.41
N SER A 59 18.92 2.41 2.68
CA SER A 59 19.70 1.73 1.65
C SER A 59 21.20 2.00 1.85
N GLY A 60 22.01 0.93 1.77
CA GLY A 60 23.47 1.04 1.76
C GLY A 60 24.13 1.22 3.11
N ASP A 61 23.40 1.25 4.19
CA ASP A 61 23.92 1.32 5.57
C ASP A 61 23.20 0.30 6.49
N CYS A 62 23.46 0.37 7.79
CA CYS A 62 22.87 -0.51 8.81
C CYS A 62 22.06 0.27 9.85
N SER A 63 21.41 1.35 9.43
CA SER A 63 20.67 2.24 10.35
C SER A 63 19.32 1.67 10.79
N SER A 64 18.83 0.62 10.13
CA SER A 64 17.55 -0.05 10.42
C SER A 64 16.37 0.93 10.54
N GLN A 65 16.29 1.89 9.60
CA GLN A 65 15.19 2.83 9.54
C GLN A 65 13.92 2.10 9.10
N ILE A 66 12.83 2.35 9.80
CA ILE A 66 11.54 1.70 9.58
C ILE A 66 10.52 2.75 9.16
N GLY A 67 9.66 2.40 8.18
CA GLY A 67 8.58 3.24 7.71
C GLY A 67 7.67 2.53 6.73
N GLU A 68 6.56 3.19 6.36
CA GLU A 68 5.70 2.71 5.28
C GLU A 68 6.47 2.73 3.95
N SER A 69 6.39 1.66 3.19
CA SER A 69 6.99 1.56 1.86
C SER A 69 6.09 0.82 0.89
N LEU A 70 5.97 1.36 -0.33
CA LEU A 70 5.33 0.68 -1.46
C LEU A 70 6.31 -0.35 -2.04
N LEU A 71 5.91 -1.60 -2.05
CA LEU A 71 6.78 -2.75 -2.34
C LEU A 71 6.47 -3.45 -3.64
N GLY A 72 5.27 -3.23 -4.16
CA GLY A 72 4.79 -3.80 -5.42
C GLY A 72 3.50 -3.12 -5.84
N SER A 73 3.24 -3.09 -7.14
CA SER A 73 2.00 -2.52 -7.69
C SER A 73 1.55 -3.28 -8.92
N GLY A 74 0.27 -3.13 -9.26
CA GLY A 74 -0.30 -3.72 -10.47
C GLY A 74 -1.66 -3.13 -10.80
N ILE A 75 -2.07 -3.23 -12.07
CA ILE A 75 -3.33 -2.73 -12.56
C ILE A 75 -4.33 -3.88 -12.69
N TRP A 76 -5.51 -3.73 -12.11
CA TRP A 76 -6.59 -4.70 -12.24
C TRP A 76 -7.16 -4.73 -13.65
N THR A 77 -7.15 -5.92 -14.26
CA THR A 77 -7.61 -6.12 -15.65
C THR A 77 -8.99 -6.74 -15.75
N GLY A 78 -9.67 -6.99 -14.61
CA GLY A 78 -10.93 -7.75 -14.55
C GLY A 78 -10.72 -9.27 -14.51
N SER A 79 -9.48 -9.72 -14.41
CA SER A 79 -9.09 -11.13 -14.27
C SER A 79 -7.98 -11.24 -13.25
N GLN A 80 -7.63 -12.49 -12.88
CA GLN A 80 -6.52 -12.73 -11.96
C GLN A 80 -5.25 -11.99 -12.40
N ILE A 81 -4.59 -11.33 -11.43
CA ILE A 81 -3.28 -10.73 -11.61
C ILE A 81 -2.33 -11.19 -10.50
N GLU A 82 -1.05 -11.03 -10.76
CA GLU A 82 0.05 -11.38 -9.85
C GLU A 82 0.92 -10.15 -9.63
N ILE A 83 1.14 -9.82 -8.35
CA ILE A 83 2.02 -8.72 -7.94
C ILE A 83 3.19 -9.31 -7.15
N VAL A 84 4.40 -8.91 -7.51
CA VAL A 84 5.62 -9.27 -6.80
C VAL A 84 6.01 -8.12 -5.89
N SER A 85 6.10 -8.40 -4.58
CA SER A 85 6.58 -7.46 -3.57
C SER A 85 8.06 -7.66 -3.31
N ILE A 86 8.80 -6.55 -3.15
CA ILE A 86 10.24 -6.54 -2.91
C ILE A 86 10.50 -6.68 -1.41
N GLY A 87 11.31 -7.68 -1.03
CA GLY A 87 11.72 -7.90 0.36
C GLY A 87 13.02 -7.20 0.71
N SER A 88 13.20 -6.85 1.97
CA SER A 88 14.44 -6.29 2.48
C SER A 88 15.55 -7.33 2.56
N ILE A 89 16.79 -6.86 2.51
CA ILE A 89 17.99 -7.67 2.78
C ILE A 89 18.75 -7.03 3.92
N ASP A 90 19.20 -7.85 4.87
CA ASP A 90 20.07 -7.42 5.96
C ASP A 90 21.33 -8.29 6.01
N ASN A 91 22.46 -7.72 5.60
CA ASN A 91 23.78 -8.34 5.62
C ASN A 91 24.72 -7.69 6.67
N CYS A 92 24.21 -6.88 7.58
CA CYS A 92 24.98 -6.09 8.52
C CYS A 92 25.81 -6.97 9.46
N ALA A 93 25.27 -8.11 9.90
CA ALA A 93 26.01 -9.06 10.73
C ALA A 93 27.26 -9.64 10.06
N PHE A 94 27.36 -9.56 8.73
CA PHE A 94 28.48 -10.06 7.93
C PHE A 94 29.34 -8.92 7.36
N GLY A 95 29.21 -7.70 7.88
CA GLY A 95 29.93 -6.52 7.39
C GLY A 95 29.42 -5.95 6.06
N GLY A 96 28.19 -6.32 5.68
CA GLY A 96 27.47 -5.77 4.53
C GLY A 96 26.60 -4.59 4.92
N PHE A 97 25.46 -4.44 4.24
CA PHE A 97 24.51 -3.33 4.39
C PHE A 97 23.07 -3.85 4.28
N GLN A 98 22.11 -2.98 4.58
CA GLN A 98 20.68 -3.22 4.38
C GLN A 98 20.23 -2.67 3.04
N LEU A 99 19.24 -3.35 2.45
CA LEU A 99 18.47 -2.88 1.31
C LEU A 99 16.97 -2.81 1.70
N PRO A 100 16.25 -1.78 1.20
CA PRO A 100 14.86 -1.56 1.55
C PRO A 100 13.93 -2.64 1.02
N GLY A 101 12.81 -2.81 1.71
CA GLY A 101 11.78 -3.79 1.36
C GLY A 101 11.00 -4.28 2.57
N PHE A 102 10.06 -5.22 2.34
CA PHE A 102 9.28 -5.78 3.44
C PHE A 102 10.14 -6.54 4.46
N VAL A 103 9.62 -6.62 5.67
CA VAL A 103 10.20 -7.45 6.74
C VAL A 103 9.29 -8.66 6.96
N ASN A 104 9.88 -9.86 6.98
CA ASN A 104 9.15 -11.10 7.24
C ASN A 104 8.40 -11.01 8.60
N GLY A 105 7.14 -11.40 8.61
CA GLY A 105 6.27 -11.35 9.78
C GLY A 105 5.44 -10.07 9.89
N ASN A 106 5.76 -9.01 9.15
CA ASN A 106 4.91 -7.83 9.09
C ASN A 106 3.63 -8.12 8.29
N SER A 107 2.55 -7.43 8.63
CA SER A 107 1.29 -7.52 7.90
C SER A 107 1.39 -6.88 6.52
N VAL A 108 0.72 -7.47 5.55
CA VAL A 108 0.56 -6.89 4.21
C VAL A 108 -0.57 -5.86 4.25
N THR A 109 -0.26 -4.62 3.92
CA THR A 109 -1.24 -3.55 3.71
C THR A 109 -1.51 -3.41 2.22
N ILE A 110 -2.80 -3.45 1.82
CA ILE A 110 -3.23 -3.32 0.44
C ILE A 110 -4.05 -2.04 0.32
N LYS A 111 -3.62 -1.15 -0.58
CA LYS A 111 -4.38 0.05 -0.95
C LYS A 111 -4.76 -0.02 -2.42
N VAL A 112 -5.88 0.59 -2.79
CA VAL A 112 -6.41 0.58 -4.15
C VAL A 112 -6.71 2.01 -4.58
N TYR A 113 -6.03 2.48 -5.61
CA TYR A 113 -6.36 3.75 -6.24
C TYR A 113 -7.31 3.51 -7.40
N ARG A 114 -8.43 4.24 -7.42
CA ARG A 114 -9.45 4.18 -8.48
C ARG A 114 -9.38 5.40 -9.36
N PRO A 115 -8.81 5.30 -10.57
CA PRO A 115 -8.65 6.45 -11.46
C PRO A 115 -9.98 7.11 -11.87
N SER A 116 -11.08 6.34 -11.93
CA SER A 116 -12.40 6.85 -12.31
C SER A 116 -12.98 7.87 -11.31
N THR A 117 -12.57 7.77 -10.03
CA THR A 117 -13.00 8.66 -8.95
C THR A 117 -11.88 9.54 -8.41
N GLY A 118 -10.61 9.18 -8.66
CA GLY A 118 -9.43 9.83 -8.08
C GLY A 118 -9.25 9.55 -6.59
N ILE A 119 -9.86 8.48 -6.06
CA ILE A 119 -9.84 8.12 -4.63
C ILE A 119 -8.90 6.95 -4.39
N GLU A 120 -8.08 7.06 -3.34
CA GLU A 120 -7.35 5.95 -2.77
C GLU A 120 -8.19 5.30 -1.66
N TYR A 121 -8.44 4.01 -1.80
CA TYR A 121 -9.15 3.18 -0.81
C TYR A 121 -8.15 2.38 0.01
N SER A 122 -8.37 2.33 1.31
CA SER A 122 -7.83 1.26 2.16
C SER A 122 -8.64 -0.02 1.97
N SER A 123 -8.06 -1.17 2.29
CA SER A 123 -8.76 -2.44 2.13
C SER A 123 -8.55 -3.40 3.29
N ASN A 124 -9.56 -4.25 3.51
CA ASN A 124 -9.42 -5.46 4.30
C ASN A 124 -9.46 -6.65 3.34
N ALA A 125 -8.37 -7.42 3.30
CA ALA A 125 -8.21 -8.55 2.41
C ALA A 125 -8.67 -9.85 3.07
N THR A 126 -9.33 -10.71 2.28
CA THR A 126 -9.57 -12.11 2.63
C THR A 126 -8.65 -12.99 1.79
N TYR A 127 -7.92 -13.87 2.46
CA TYR A 127 -6.95 -14.74 1.82
C TYR A 127 -7.51 -16.16 1.67
N SER A 128 -7.38 -16.73 0.48
CA SER A 128 -7.63 -18.16 0.22
C SER A 128 -6.37 -19.01 0.40
N ALA A 129 -5.19 -18.37 0.38
CA ALA A 129 -3.90 -18.97 0.72
C ALA A 129 -2.98 -17.91 1.31
N GLY A 130 -2.14 -18.32 2.25
CA GLY A 130 -1.27 -17.43 3.03
C GLY A 130 -1.97 -16.85 4.24
N THR A 131 -1.21 -16.10 5.05
CA THR A 131 -1.65 -15.57 6.36
C THR A 131 -1.93 -14.07 6.33
N GLY A 132 -1.62 -13.38 5.23
CA GLY A 132 -1.66 -11.93 5.16
C GLY A 132 -0.43 -11.26 5.77
N THR A 133 0.63 -12.03 6.01
CA THR A 133 1.91 -11.51 6.50
C THR A 133 3.03 -11.83 5.51
N PHE A 134 4.05 -10.97 5.43
CA PHE A 134 5.23 -11.23 4.62
C PHE A 134 6.04 -12.41 5.18
N GLY A 135 6.60 -13.22 4.27
CA GLY A 135 7.37 -14.42 4.59
C GLY A 135 6.66 -15.73 4.23
N ASP A 136 5.39 -15.68 3.83
CA ASP A 136 4.72 -16.82 3.21
C ASP A 136 5.36 -17.17 1.87
N LEU A 137 5.22 -18.42 1.42
CA LEU A 137 5.71 -18.84 0.10
C LEU A 137 5.03 -18.04 -1.03
N PHE A 138 3.72 -17.84 -0.90
CA PHE A 138 2.89 -16.95 -1.71
C PHE A 138 1.59 -16.64 -0.95
N MET A 139 0.89 -15.61 -1.38
CA MET A 139 -0.45 -15.29 -0.89
C MET A 139 -1.44 -15.25 -2.04
N ALA A 140 -2.71 -15.61 -1.75
CA ALA A 140 -3.80 -15.48 -2.70
C ALA A 140 -4.97 -14.73 -2.04
N VAL A 141 -5.23 -13.53 -2.51
CA VAL A 141 -6.35 -12.69 -2.10
C VAL A 141 -7.59 -13.12 -2.87
N SER A 142 -8.64 -13.52 -2.17
CA SER A 142 -9.91 -13.98 -2.76
C SER A 142 -11.01 -12.92 -2.72
N ASP A 143 -10.89 -11.94 -1.81
CA ASP A 143 -11.82 -10.82 -1.69
C ASP A 143 -11.12 -9.60 -1.08
N LEU A 144 -11.58 -8.40 -1.44
CA LEU A 144 -11.16 -7.11 -0.87
C LEU A 144 -12.41 -6.32 -0.48
N ASN A 145 -12.47 -5.91 0.79
CA ASN A 145 -13.45 -4.93 1.23
C ASN A 145 -12.79 -3.55 1.20
N LEU A 146 -13.19 -2.71 0.24
CA LEU A 146 -12.63 -1.36 0.05
C LEU A 146 -13.40 -0.35 0.91
N PHE A 147 -12.67 0.57 1.53
CA PHE A 147 -13.25 1.70 2.28
C PHE A 147 -12.40 2.96 2.09
N ASP A 148 -13.09 4.09 1.96
CA ASP A 148 -12.45 5.40 1.85
C ASP A 148 -11.97 5.85 3.24
N SER A 149 -10.66 5.79 3.47
CA SER A 149 -10.07 6.18 4.76
C SER A 149 -10.17 7.68 5.04
N SER A 150 -10.43 8.50 4.02
CA SER A 150 -10.67 9.95 4.22
C SER A 150 -12.00 10.23 4.93
N LEU A 151 -12.92 9.26 4.87
CA LEU A 151 -14.22 9.30 5.58
C LEU A 151 -14.17 8.63 6.96
N ALA A 152 -13.00 8.22 7.39
CA ALA A 152 -12.79 7.65 8.72
C ALA A 152 -12.72 8.76 9.77
N GLY A 153 -13.38 8.57 10.91
CA GLY A 153 -13.37 9.55 12.00
C GLY A 153 -14.35 9.16 13.09
N CYS A 154 -14.55 10.05 14.07
CA CYS A 154 -15.55 9.82 15.09
C CYS A 154 -16.95 10.17 14.56
N THR A 155 -17.87 9.20 14.56
CA THR A 155 -19.27 9.39 14.12
C THR A 155 -20.21 9.81 15.25
N ASP A 156 -19.74 9.82 16.51
CA ASP A 156 -20.52 10.28 17.66
C ASP A 156 -20.58 11.82 17.69
N SER A 157 -21.73 12.40 17.37
CA SER A 157 -21.94 13.83 17.35
C SER A 157 -21.80 14.53 18.70
N SER A 158 -21.75 13.79 19.80
CA SER A 158 -21.51 14.30 21.15
C SER A 158 -20.03 14.33 21.55
N ALA A 159 -19.17 13.68 20.76
CA ALA A 159 -17.74 13.62 21.03
C ALA A 159 -17.01 14.88 20.56
N CYS A 160 -15.99 15.31 21.32
CA CYS A 160 -15.21 16.52 20.98
C CYS A 160 -14.32 16.36 19.73
N ASN A 161 -14.09 15.13 19.27
CA ASN A 161 -13.37 14.80 18.04
C ASN A 161 -14.33 14.31 16.92
N PHE A 162 -15.62 14.68 17.01
CA PHE A 162 -16.60 14.38 15.96
C PHE A 162 -16.17 14.89 14.60
N ASN A 163 -16.25 14.03 13.60
CA ASN A 163 -16.08 14.41 12.20
C ASN A 163 -17.43 14.24 11.47
N PRO A 164 -18.09 15.34 11.04
CA PRO A 164 -19.39 15.25 10.38
C PRO A 164 -19.35 14.52 9.03
N ASP A 165 -18.17 14.42 8.42
CA ASP A 165 -17.98 13.73 7.14
C ASP A 165 -17.64 12.24 7.34
N ALA A 166 -17.39 11.81 8.61
CA ALA A 166 -17.06 10.42 8.88
C ALA A 166 -18.26 9.51 8.66
N THR A 167 -18.02 8.40 7.96
CA THR A 167 -19.02 7.36 7.71
C THR A 167 -18.77 6.11 8.53
N PHE A 168 -17.60 6.00 9.16
CA PHE A 168 -17.26 4.91 10.09
C PHE A 168 -16.23 5.35 11.13
N ASP A 169 -16.29 4.72 12.32
CA ASP A 169 -15.34 4.98 13.40
C ASP A 169 -14.01 4.26 13.16
N VAL A 170 -12.91 4.98 13.30
CA VAL A 170 -11.58 4.37 13.34
C VAL A 170 -11.31 3.77 14.71
N VAL A 171 -11.04 2.47 14.73
CA VAL A 171 -10.85 1.69 15.98
C VAL A 171 -9.66 2.19 16.81
N MET A 172 -8.70 2.88 16.21
CA MET A 172 -7.49 3.39 16.87
C MET A 172 -7.73 4.66 17.72
N TRP A 173 -8.83 5.38 17.46
CA TRP A 173 -9.18 6.59 18.21
C TRP A 173 -10.54 6.36 18.82
N ARG A 174 -10.60 6.01 20.10
CA ARG A 174 -11.89 5.94 20.77
C ARG A 174 -12.59 7.28 20.65
N CYS A 175 -13.81 7.27 20.11
CA CYS A 175 -14.68 8.43 20.14
C CYS A 175 -14.73 9.00 21.56
N GLY A 176 -14.28 10.26 21.73
CA GLY A 176 -14.23 10.93 23.03
C GLY A 176 -12.91 10.85 23.80
N ASP A 177 -11.94 10.04 23.40
CA ASP A 177 -10.61 10.04 24.02
C ASP A 177 -9.80 11.24 23.50
N VAL A 178 -9.98 12.40 24.11
CA VAL A 178 -9.02 13.52 23.98
C VAL A 178 -7.79 13.12 24.77
N ALA A 179 -6.69 12.86 24.10
CA ALA A 179 -5.39 12.87 24.75
C ALA A 179 -5.20 14.28 25.36
N LEU A 180 -5.40 14.39 26.65
CA LEU A 180 -5.08 15.59 27.42
C LEU A 180 -3.58 15.79 27.38
N TRP A 181 -3.07 16.48 26.37
CA TRP A 181 -1.80 17.16 26.46
C TRP A 181 -2.02 18.31 27.46
N ARG A 182 -1.94 18.00 28.74
CA ARG A 182 -1.70 19.05 29.73
C ARG A 182 -0.31 19.59 29.45
N LEU A 183 -0.26 20.80 28.91
CA LEU A 183 0.89 21.65 29.03
C LEU A 183 1.20 21.71 30.55
N ALA A 184 2.32 21.12 30.94
CA ALA A 184 2.91 21.36 32.23
C ALA A 184 3.49 22.77 32.16
N ASP A 185 2.98 23.67 32.99
CA ASP A 185 3.57 24.95 33.34
C ASP A 185 4.96 24.76 33.98
#